data_de4934fdbe8e652436d05e6965d134f8
#
_entry.id   de4934fdbe8e652436d05e6965d134f8
#
_cell.length_a   1.000
_cell.length_b   1.000
_cell.length_c   1.000
_cell.angle_alpha   90.00
_cell.angle_beta   90.00
_cell.angle_gamma   90.00
#
_symmetry.space_group_name_H-M   'P 1'
#
loop_
_entity.id
_entity.type
_entity.pdbx_description
1 polymer ?
#
loop_
_entity_poly.entity_id
_entity_poly.type
_entity_poly.pdbx_seq_one_letter_code
_entity_poly.pdbx_strand_id
1 'polypeptide(L)'
;FEKPDLHGRLQIWQTMIPSLNDADASFLAARYDFSGGEIENIARHFTIQSILHGQPENMVKSLVEFCENERLEGSRTKRKIGF
;
A
#
# COMPACT_ATOMS: atom_id res chain seq x y z
N PHE A 1 19.23 1.22 -3.16
CA PHE A 1 17.93 0.57 -3.11
C PHE A 1 17.26 0.59 -4.45
N GLU A 2 16.78 -0.54 -4.86
CA GLU A 2 15.97 -0.64 -6.05
C GLU A 2 14.54 -0.93 -5.65
N LYS A 3 13.60 -0.32 -6.38
CA LYS A 3 12.21 -0.65 -6.17
C LYS A 3 11.93 -2.01 -6.75
N PRO A 4 11.07 -2.82 -6.12
CA PRO A 4 10.73 -4.11 -6.69
C PRO A 4 9.99 -3.92 -8.00
N ASP A 5 10.10 -4.91 -8.89
CA ASP A 5 9.33 -4.89 -10.13
C ASP A 5 7.88 -5.26 -9.82
N LEU A 6 7.07 -5.38 -10.87
CA LEU A 6 5.65 -5.69 -10.70
C LEU A 6 5.43 -6.97 -9.92
N HIS A 7 6.18 -8.02 -10.27
CA HIS A 7 6.04 -9.31 -9.59
C HIS A 7 6.44 -9.20 -8.12
N GLY A 8 7.52 -8.49 -7.84
CA GLY A 8 7.95 -8.27 -6.47
C GLY A 8 6.93 -7.52 -5.65
N ARG A 9 6.35 -6.46 -6.23
CA ARG A 9 5.31 -5.69 -5.55
C ARG A 9 4.09 -6.56 -5.26
N LEU A 10 3.69 -7.37 -6.25
CA LEU A 10 2.57 -8.29 -6.08
C LEU A 10 2.80 -9.23 -4.90
N GLN A 11 3.99 -9.80 -4.82
CA GLN A 11 4.33 -10.71 -3.73
C GLN A 11 4.29 -10.01 -2.37
N ILE A 12 4.79 -8.79 -2.29
CA ILE A 12 4.78 -8.04 -1.04
C ILE A 12 3.35 -7.76 -0.59
N TRP A 13 2.50 -7.32 -1.51
CA TRP A 13 1.09 -7.08 -1.19
C TRP A 13 0.42 -8.33 -0.64
N GLN A 14 0.62 -9.48 -1.29
CA GLN A 14 0.01 -10.74 -0.86
C GLN A 14 0.59 -11.26 0.45
N THR A 15 1.88 -11.04 0.66
CA THR A 15 2.54 -11.45 1.91
C THR A 15 2.03 -10.63 3.08
N MET A 16 1.91 -9.33 2.89
CA MET A 16 1.46 -8.45 3.97
C MET A 16 -0.04 -8.55 4.24
N ILE A 17 -0.83 -8.82 3.19
CA ILE A 17 -2.28 -8.92 3.31
C ILE A 17 -2.72 -10.23 2.66
N PRO A 18 -2.64 -11.35 3.40
CA PRO A 18 -2.95 -12.67 2.82
C PRO A 18 -4.37 -12.82 2.30
N SER A 19 -5.31 -12.03 2.80
CA SER A 19 -6.69 -12.08 2.33
C SER A 19 -6.89 -11.40 0.98
N LEU A 20 -5.88 -10.69 0.49
CA LEU A 20 -5.94 -9.98 -0.79
C LEU A 20 -5.81 -11.00 -1.93
N ASN A 21 -6.77 -11.01 -2.85
CA ASN A 21 -6.70 -11.96 -3.96
C ASN A 21 -5.72 -11.50 -5.05
N ASP A 22 -5.42 -12.40 -5.98
CA ASP A 22 -4.43 -12.12 -7.03
C ASP A 22 -4.83 -10.93 -7.89
N ALA A 23 -6.10 -10.82 -8.23
CA ALA A 23 -6.56 -9.73 -9.08
C ALA A 23 -6.37 -8.38 -8.41
N ASP A 24 -6.73 -8.30 -7.14
CA ASP A 24 -6.61 -7.06 -6.38
C ASP A 24 -5.16 -6.70 -6.13
N ALA A 25 -4.35 -7.70 -5.79
CA ALA A 25 -2.92 -7.47 -5.58
C ALA A 25 -2.24 -7.01 -6.87
N SER A 26 -2.60 -7.62 -8.00
CA SER A 26 -2.08 -7.22 -9.30
C SER A 26 -2.48 -5.78 -9.65
N PHE A 27 -3.73 -5.42 -9.36
CA PHE A 27 -4.21 -4.08 -9.60
C PHE A 27 -3.37 -3.05 -8.84
N LEU A 28 -3.16 -3.30 -7.55
CA LEU A 28 -2.38 -2.37 -6.73
C LEU A 28 -0.92 -2.32 -7.15
N ALA A 29 -0.35 -3.47 -7.47
CA ALA A 29 1.05 -3.54 -7.89
C ALA A 29 1.27 -2.79 -9.20
N ALA A 30 0.32 -2.88 -10.13
CA ALA A 30 0.43 -2.21 -11.42
C ALA A 30 0.15 -0.72 -11.32
N ARG A 31 -0.78 -0.33 -10.46
CA ARG A 31 -1.19 1.06 -10.35
C ARG A 31 -0.17 1.92 -9.61
N TYR A 32 0.49 1.37 -8.61
CA TYR A 32 1.40 2.12 -7.75
C TYR A 32 2.80 1.54 -7.80
N ASP A 33 3.76 2.43 -8.05
CA ASP A 33 5.17 2.07 -8.14
C ASP A 33 5.85 2.33 -6.79
N PHE A 34 5.39 1.64 -5.75
CA PHE A 34 5.91 1.82 -4.41
C PHE A 34 7.11 0.92 -4.13
N SER A 35 7.98 1.39 -3.23
CA SER A 35 9.04 0.55 -2.69
C SER A 35 8.44 -0.47 -1.72
N GLY A 36 9.23 -1.48 -1.36
CA GLY A 36 8.80 -2.47 -0.39
C GLY A 36 8.40 -1.83 0.93
N GLY A 37 9.19 -0.87 1.40
CA GLY A 37 8.89 -0.18 2.66
C GLY A 37 7.58 0.59 2.61
N GLU A 38 7.28 1.22 1.48
CA GLU A 38 6.03 1.95 1.32
C GLU A 38 4.84 1.00 1.37
N ILE A 39 4.94 -0.14 0.68
CA ILE A 39 3.88 -1.14 0.68
C ILE A 39 3.67 -1.69 2.09
N GLU A 40 4.75 -2.00 2.79
CA GLU A 40 4.66 -2.49 4.17
C GLU A 40 3.97 -1.49 5.08
N ASN A 41 4.30 -0.22 4.92
CA ASN A 41 3.70 0.84 5.72
C ASN A 41 2.20 0.93 5.48
N ILE A 42 1.80 0.90 4.22
CA ILE A 42 0.38 0.94 3.84
C ILE A 42 -0.36 -0.28 4.39
N ALA A 43 0.22 -1.47 4.21
CA ALA A 43 -0.40 -2.70 4.67
C ALA A 43 -0.55 -2.72 6.19
N ARG A 44 0.46 -2.21 6.89
CA ARG A 44 0.40 -2.13 8.35
C ARG A 44 -0.72 -1.22 8.82
N HIS A 45 -0.85 -0.04 8.20
CA HIS A 45 -1.93 0.89 8.52
C HIS A 45 -3.29 0.26 8.22
N PHE A 46 -3.42 -0.42 7.09
CA PHE A 46 -4.66 -1.10 6.73
C PHE A 46 -5.02 -2.16 7.77
N THR A 47 -4.04 -2.95 8.19
CA THR A 47 -4.25 -3.99 9.18
C THR A 47 -4.72 -3.40 10.51
N ILE A 48 -4.08 -2.33 10.96
CA ILE A 48 -4.44 -1.67 12.21
C ILE A 48 -5.88 -1.15 12.13
N GLN A 49 -6.24 -0.51 11.03
CA GLN A 49 -7.59 0.00 10.85
C GLN A 49 -8.62 -1.13 10.85
N SER A 50 -8.27 -2.26 10.23
CA SER A 50 -9.16 -3.42 10.20
C SER A 50 -9.39 -3.99 11.60
N ILE A 51 -8.36 -3.98 12.44
CA ILE A 51 -8.48 -4.45 13.81
C ILE A 51 -9.37 -3.51 14.63
N LEU A 52 -9.19 -2.20 14.44
CA LEU A 52 -9.92 -1.20 15.22
C LEU A 52 -11.37 -1.01 14.76
N HIS A 53 -11.61 -1.10 13.47
CA HIS A 53 -12.91 -0.74 12.90
C HIS A 53 -13.58 -1.86 12.13
N GLY A 54 -12.97 -3.04 12.08
CA GLY A 54 -13.48 -4.17 11.33
C GLY A 54 -13.07 -4.13 9.88
N GLN A 55 -13.32 -5.23 9.18
CA GLN A 55 -12.98 -5.38 7.77
C GLN A 55 -13.82 -4.43 6.91
N PRO A 56 -13.21 -3.72 5.96
CA PRO A 56 -13.99 -2.87 5.07
C PRO A 56 -14.77 -3.73 4.08
N GLU A 57 -15.88 -3.19 3.58
CA GLU A 57 -16.69 -3.89 2.58
C GLU A 57 -15.93 -4.07 1.29
N ASN A 58 -15.15 -3.06 0.89
CA ASN A 58 -14.34 -3.11 -0.32
C ASN A 58 -12.89 -2.89 0.06
N MET A 59 -12.16 -3.98 0.16
CA MET A 59 -10.76 -3.96 0.55
C MET A 59 -9.90 -3.14 -0.40
N VAL A 60 -10.11 -3.32 -1.70
CA VAL A 60 -9.32 -2.61 -2.72
C VAL A 60 -9.55 -1.11 -2.63
N LYS A 61 -10.80 -0.70 -2.45
CA LYS A 61 -11.10 0.72 -2.33
C LYS A 61 -10.39 1.34 -1.14
N SER A 62 -10.44 0.65 0.00
CA SER A 62 -9.74 1.12 1.20
C SER A 62 -8.24 1.21 0.97
N LEU A 63 -7.66 0.19 0.35
CA LEU A 63 -6.24 0.18 0.06
C LEU A 63 -5.84 1.30 -0.91
N VAL A 64 -6.69 1.58 -1.89
CA VAL A 64 -6.45 2.69 -2.81
C VAL A 64 -6.39 4.00 -2.04
N GLU A 65 -7.27 4.19 -1.08
CA GLU A 65 -7.26 5.39 -0.26
C GLU A 65 -5.97 5.53 0.53
N PHE A 66 -5.51 4.44 1.12
CA PHE A 66 -4.22 4.44 1.84
C PHE A 66 -3.06 4.72 0.89
N CYS A 67 -3.10 4.15 -0.30
CA CYS A 67 -2.05 4.38 -1.29
C CYS A 67 -1.99 5.84 -1.72
N GLU A 68 -3.14 6.45 -1.95
CA GLU A 68 -3.18 7.85 -2.33
C GLU A 68 -2.68 8.74 -1.20
N ASN A 69 -3.02 8.42 0.02
CA ASN A 69 -2.51 9.14 1.17
C ASN A 69 -1.00 9.02 1.30
N GLU A 70 -0.47 7.84 1.05
CA GLU A 70 0.97 7.63 1.11
C GLU A 70 1.70 8.45 0.06
N ARG A 71 1.15 8.54 -1.13
CA ARG A 71 1.73 9.36 -2.19
C ARG A 71 1.76 10.83 -1.79
N LEU A 72 0.67 11.31 -1.21
CA LEU A 72 0.58 12.70 -0.77
C LEU A 72 1.53 12.97 0.39
N GLU A 73 1.61 12.05 1.34
CA GLU A 73 2.51 12.21 2.47
C GLU A 73 3.96 12.27 2.02
N GLY A 74 4.32 11.41 1.07
CA GLY A 74 5.67 11.42 0.52
C GLY A 74 6.01 12.77 -0.10
N SER A 75 5.08 13.36 -0.85
CA SER A 75 5.27 14.67 -1.45
C SER A 75 5.40 15.76 -0.40
N ARG A 76 4.56 15.72 0.60
CA ARG A 76 4.61 16.70 1.69
C ARG A 76 5.91 16.61 2.45
N THR A 77 6.34 15.40 2.73
CA THR A 77 7.58 15.17 3.47
C THR A 77 8.76 15.79 2.74
N LYS A 78 8.80 15.65 1.43
CA LYS A 78 9.85 16.25 0.64
C LYS A 78 9.87 17.77 0.77
N ARG A 79 8.71 18.39 0.78
CA ARG A 79 8.63 19.83 0.96
C ARG A 79 9.10 20.27 2.34
N LYS A 80 8.69 19.53 3.35
CA LYS A 80 9.05 19.87 4.73
C LYS A 80 10.53 19.77 4.98
N ILE A 81 11.18 18.85 4.33
CA ILE A 81 12.63 18.71 4.47
C ILE A 81 13.33 19.96 3.99
N GLY A 82 12.71 20.71 3.10
CA GLY A 82 13.29 21.92 2.58
C GLY A 82 13.42 23.06 3.59
N PHE A 83 12.80 22.92 4.74
CA PHE A 83 12.99 23.93 5.75
C PHE A 83 13.71 23.37 7.00
#